data_21eaa0db194bf2e66d581eca08761c8b
#
_entry.id   21eaa0db194bf2e66d581eca08761c8b
#
_cell.length_a   1.000
_cell.length_b   1.000
_cell.length_c   1.000
_cell.angle_alpha   90.00
_cell.angle_beta   90.00
_cell.angle_gamma   90.00
#
_symmetry.space_group_name_H-M   'P 1'
#
loop_
_entity.id
_entity.type
_entity.pdbx_description
1 polymer ?
#
loop_
_entity_poly.entity_id
_entity_poly.type
_entity_poly.pdbx_seq_one_letter_code
_entity_poly.pdbx_strand_id
1 'polypeptide(L)'
;MRLNCVESGDGPTVVLLHGLFGSARNFGSVQRALKPLFHVIAMDARNHGASPHEAGMRYTTLAADVLETMDALEVTRSAVIGHSMGGKTAMTLAIMAPDRVGRLLVADIAPVPYRHGNNSIADAMRAIPLHAGLTRAEADAALMDAVPIAAVRTFLLQNLQFGPQPHWRIGLNEIAAAIPDLEGWETQSGGFSGPTLFVSGAQSNYVLPEHRPVIRALFPAARFVSVKNTGHWLHADNPAGFLSVAEAFLHDWTG
;
A
#
# COMPACT_ATOMS: atom_id res chain seq x y z
N MET A 1 11.60 2.19 -12.28
CA MET A 1 10.71 3.00 -13.16
C MET A 1 10.15 4.19 -12.42
N ARG A 2 9.86 5.30 -13.11
CA ARG A 2 9.18 6.43 -12.48
C ARG A 2 7.69 6.13 -12.31
N LEU A 3 7.21 6.22 -11.07
CA LEU A 3 5.81 5.97 -10.72
C LEU A 3 4.95 7.22 -10.94
N ASN A 4 3.66 7.01 -11.18
CA ASN A 4 2.68 8.09 -11.14
C ASN A 4 2.47 8.58 -9.71
N CYS A 5 2.45 9.91 -9.53
CA CYS A 5 2.30 10.54 -8.24
C CYS A 5 1.13 11.52 -8.22
N VAL A 6 0.48 11.61 -7.06
CA VAL A 6 -0.46 12.69 -6.73
C VAL A 6 0.16 13.48 -5.60
N GLU A 7 0.60 14.70 -5.90
CA GLU A 7 1.29 15.58 -4.96
C GLU A 7 0.36 16.66 -4.42
N SER A 8 0.56 17.07 -3.17
CA SER A 8 -0.16 18.19 -2.56
C SER A 8 0.54 18.72 -1.32
N GLY A 9 0.36 20.02 -1.06
CA GLY A 9 0.94 20.71 0.08
C GLY A 9 2.42 21.03 -0.10
N ASP A 10 2.98 21.72 0.88
CA ASP A 10 4.37 22.16 0.95
C ASP A 10 4.91 21.84 2.35
N GLY A 11 6.23 21.67 2.48
CA GLY A 11 6.89 21.35 3.75
C GLY A 11 7.64 20.02 3.73
N PRO A 12 7.90 19.40 4.89
CA PRO A 12 8.59 18.12 4.97
C PRO A 12 7.85 17.02 4.22
N THR A 13 8.59 16.21 3.45
CA THR A 13 7.97 15.24 2.55
C THR A 13 7.43 14.01 3.30
N VAL A 14 6.21 13.59 2.93
CA VAL A 14 5.55 12.34 3.35
C VAL A 14 5.15 11.56 2.11
N VAL A 15 5.70 10.36 1.94
CA VAL A 15 5.36 9.42 0.86
C VAL A 15 4.29 8.45 1.34
N LEU A 16 3.23 8.25 0.55
CA LEU A 16 2.13 7.32 0.81
C LEU A 16 2.13 6.18 -0.21
N LEU A 17 2.18 4.93 0.27
CA LEU A 17 2.24 3.71 -0.53
C LEU A 17 1.03 2.81 -0.24
N HIS A 18 0.19 2.60 -1.24
CA HIS A 18 -1.07 1.85 -1.14
C HIS A 18 -0.87 0.31 -1.13
N GLY A 19 -1.92 -0.42 -0.77
CA GLY A 19 -1.99 -1.88 -0.80
C GLY A 19 -2.30 -2.46 -2.19
N LEU A 20 -2.24 -3.79 -2.28
CA LEU A 20 -2.54 -4.55 -3.50
C LEU A 20 -3.93 -4.17 -4.05
N PHE A 21 -4.05 -4.07 -5.37
CA PHE A 21 -5.22 -3.59 -6.12
C PHE A 21 -5.67 -2.16 -5.80
N GLY A 22 -4.89 -1.41 -5.00
CA GLY A 22 -5.17 -0.03 -4.66
C GLY A 22 -4.59 0.97 -5.65
N SER A 23 -4.61 2.23 -5.24
CA SER A 23 -3.96 3.34 -5.94
C SER A 23 -3.73 4.52 -4.97
N ALA A 24 -3.02 5.54 -5.40
CA ALA A 24 -2.82 6.79 -4.66
C ALA A 24 -4.14 7.40 -4.12
N ARG A 25 -5.25 7.19 -4.86
CA ARG A 25 -6.59 7.68 -4.48
C ARG A 25 -7.09 7.10 -3.16
N ASN A 26 -6.64 5.92 -2.75
CA ASN A 26 -7.04 5.31 -1.48
C ASN A 26 -6.57 6.13 -0.26
N PHE A 27 -5.51 6.90 -0.42
CA PHE A 27 -5.02 7.82 0.59
C PHE A 27 -5.56 9.26 0.46
N GLY A 28 -6.58 9.52 -0.37
CA GLY A 28 -7.08 10.86 -0.63
C GLY A 28 -7.57 11.62 0.61
N SER A 29 -8.12 10.95 1.63
CA SER A 29 -8.48 11.55 2.93
C SER A 29 -7.24 11.88 3.75
N VAL A 30 -6.27 10.96 3.80
CA VAL A 30 -5.00 11.14 4.51
C VAL A 30 -4.20 12.28 3.88
N GLN A 31 -4.11 12.31 2.55
CA GLN A 31 -3.43 13.36 1.82
C GLN A 31 -4.04 14.74 2.10
N ARG A 32 -5.38 14.86 2.07
CA ARG A 32 -6.08 16.11 2.40
C ARG A 32 -5.83 16.60 3.83
N ALA A 33 -5.72 15.68 4.78
CA ALA A 33 -5.48 16.03 6.18
C ALA A 33 -4.03 16.46 6.42
N LEU A 34 -3.06 15.79 5.78
CA LEU A 34 -1.64 16.07 5.98
C LEU A 34 -1.11 17.27 5.17
N LYS A 35 -1.70 17.57 4.01
CA LYS A 35 -1.22 18.65 3.12
C LYS A 35 -1.08 20.06 3.72
N PRO A 36 -1.77 20.46 4.81
CA PRO A 36 -1.55 21.76 5.39
C PRO A 36 -0.17 21.92 6.07
N LEU A 37 0.49 20.80 6.41
CA LEU A 37 1.75 20.79 7.16
C LEU A 37 2.88 20.08 6.40
N PHE A 38 2.57 19.28 5.37
CA PHE A 38 3.50 18.40 4.70
C PHE A 38 3.36 18.46 3.17
N HIS A 39 4.49 18.29 2.47
CA HIS A 39 4.47 17.92 1.07
C HIS A 39 4.14 16.42 0.98
N VAL A 40 2.92 16.09 0.56
CA VAL A 40 2.41 14.71 0.54
C VAL A 40 2.43 14.16 -0.88
N ILE A 41 3.15 13.06 -1.08
CA ILE A 41 3.30 12.36 -2.36
C ILE A 41 2.66 10.98 -2.24
N ALA A 42 1.46 10.81 -2.79
CA ALA A 42 0.83 9.50 -2.90
C ALA A 42 1.22 8.86 -4.24
N MET A 43 1.87 7.69 -4.20
CA MET A 43 2.39 7.01 -5.38
C MET A 43 1.49 5.84 -5.77
N ASP A 44 1.22 5.69 -7.07
CA ASP A 44 0.70 4.44 -7.62
C ASP A 44 1.87 3.46 -7.79
N ALA A 45 1.81 2.28 -7.19
CA ALA A 45 2.82 1.25 -7.40
C ALA A 45 2.83 0.79 -8.88
N ARG A 46 3.94 0.20 -9.36
CA ARG A 46 3.93 -0.44 -10.69
C ARG A 46 2.70 -1.34 -10.85
N ASN A 47 2.17 -1.43 -12.04
CA ASN A 47 0.97 -2.18 -12.39
C ASN A 47 -0.33 -1.67 -11.75
N HIS A 48 -0.30 -0.55 -11.01
CA HIS A 48 -1.47 0.03 -10.34
C HIS A 48 -1.72 1.47 -10.78
N GLY A 49 -2.98 1.91 -10.65
CA GLY A 49 -3.38 3.28 -10.91
C GLY A 49 -3.03 3.75 -12.33
N ALA A 50 -2.20 4.78 -12.43
CA ALA A 50 -1.69 5.32 -13.68
C ALA A 50 -0.18 5.08 -13.88
N SER A 51 0.43 4.27 -13.02
CA SER A 51 1.83 3.85 -13.19
C SER A 51 1.99 2.86 -14.34
N PRO A 52 3.19 2.78 -14.95
CA PRO A 52 3.47 1.83 -16.02
C PRO A 52 3.27 0.37 -15.60
N HIS A 53 2.97 -0.49 -16.58
CA HIS A 53 2.83 -1.92 -16.37
C HIS A 53 4.10 -2.64 -16.82
N GLU A 54 4.71 -3.40 -15.91
CA GLU A 54 5.90 -4.22 -16.15
C GLU A 54 5.92 -5.47 -15.29
N ALA A 55 6.55 -6.52 -15.81
CA ALA A 55 6.73 -7.78 -15.09
C ALA A 55 7.61 -7.61 -13.83
N GLY A 56 7.36 -8.46 -12.83
CA GLY A 56 8.12 -8.53 -11.60
C GLY A 56 7.69 -7.47 -10.57
N MET A 57 7.24 -7.96 -9.41
CA MET A 57 6.79 -7.13 -8.29
C MET A 57 7.41 -7.59 -6.96
N ARG A 58 8.67 -8.01 -6.99
CA ARG A 58 9.42 -8.28 -5.75
C ARG A 58 9.52 -6.99 -4.94
N TYR A 59 9.53 -7.08 -3.63
CA TYR A 59 9.57 -5.89 -2.76
C TYR A 59 10.83 -5.05 -2.97
N THR A 60 11.95 -5.66 -3.33
CA THR A 60 13.18 -4.95 -3.74
C THR A 60 12.97 -4.13 -5.01
N THR A 61 12.21 -4.65 -5.96
CA THR A 61 11.86 -3.93 -7.19
C THR A 61 10.89 -2.78 -6.90
N LEU A 62 9.85 -3.03 -6.09
CA LEU A 62 8.90 -1.99 -5.69
C LEU A 62 9.59 -0.85 -4.92
N ALA A 63 10.52 -1.17 -4.02
CA ALA A 63 11.31 -0.18 -3.28
C ALA A 63 12.24 0.62 -4.20
N ALA A 64 12.85 -0.03 -5.20
CA ALA A 64 13.69 0.65 -6.19
C ALA A 64 12.89 1.65 -7.05
N ASP A 65 11.65 1.30 -7.43
CA ASP A 65 10.75 2.23 -8.13
C ASP A 65 10.42 3.48 -7.30
N VAL A 66 10.18 3.28 -5.99
CA VAL A 66 9.93 4.40 -5.07
C VAL A 66 11.16 5.29 -4.99
N LEU A 67 12.38 4.73 -4.85
CA LEU A 67 13.63 5.48 -4.82
C LEU A 67 13.84 6.27 -6.11
N GLU A 68 13.72 5.64 -7.28
CA GLU A 68 13.86 6.31 -8.57
C GLU A 68 12.85 7.45 -8.74
N THR A 69 11.63 7.26 -8.22
CA THR A 69 10.60 8.30 -8.24
C THR A 69 10.93 9.45 -7.29
N MET A 70 11.42 9.16 -6.08
CA MET A 70 11.91 10.17 -5.14
C MET A 70 13.07 10.97 -5.75
N ASP A 71 14.01 10.30 -6.42
CA ASP A 71 15.14 10.97 -7.11
C ASP A 71 14.65 11.89 -8.22
N ALA A 72 13.68 11.44 -9.03
CA ALA A 72 13.09 12.24 -10.11
C ALA A 72 12.28 13.45 -9.60
N LEU A 73 11.84 13.43 -8.34
CA LEU A 73 11.13 14.52 -7.65
C LEU A 73 12.08 15.33 -6.74
N GLU A 74 13.38 15.08 -6.79
CA GLU A 74 14.41 15.73 -5.95
C GLU A 74 14.17 15.58 -4.44
N VAL A 75 13.45 14.52 -4.04
CA VAL A 75 13.17 14.19 -2.64
C VAL A 75 14.35 13.39 -2.07
N THR A 76 15.19 14.03 -1.31
CA THR A 76 16.38 13.40 -0.70
C THR A 76 16.03 12.50 0.47
N ARG A 77 15.00 12.86 1.25
CA ARG A 77 14.54 12.11 2.44
C ARG A 77 13.06 12.34 2.67
N SER A 78 12.35 11.33 3.18
CA SER A 78 10.91 11.44 3.48
C SER A 78 10.51 10.64 4.72
N ALA A 79 9.38 11.00 5.33
CA ALA A 79 8.61 10.05 6.10
C ALA A 79 7.84 9.15 5.13
N VAL A 80 7.73 7.85 5.42
CA VAL A 80 7.05 6.89 4.54
C VAL A 80 5.92 6.21 5.30
N ILE A 81 4.72 6.26 4.74
CA ILE A 81 3.52 5.57 5.25
C ILE A 81 3.11 4.54 4.21
N GLY A 82 3.14 3.26 4.57
CA GLY A 82 2.74 2.18 3.67
C GLY A 82 1.66 1.30 4.26
N HIS A 83 0.64 0.95 3.47
CA HIS A 83 -0.43 0.04 3.85
C HIS A 83 -0.27 -1.30 3.14
N SER A 84 -0.33 -2.41 3.88
CA SER A 84 -0.33 -3.77 3.32
C SER A 84 0.88 -4.00 2.37
N MET A 85 0.70 -4.28 1.09
CA MET A 85 1.77 -4.36 0.08
C MET A 85 2.68 -3.11 0.13
N GLY A 86 2.09 -1.91 0.19
CA GLY A 86 2.85 -0.66 0.36
C GLY A 86 3.62 -0.59 1.67
N GLY A 87 3.13 -1.25 2.74
CA GLY A 87 3.84 -1.40 4.01
C GLY A 87 5.07 -2.28 3.89
N LYS A 88 5.00 -3.42 3.19
CA LYS A 88 6.17 -4.25 2.89
C LYS A 88 7.16 -3.52 1.97
N THR A 89 6.66 -2.78 0.99
CA THR A 89 7.50 -1.91 0.14
C THR A 89 8.22 -0.86 0.98
N ALA A 90 7.53 -0.19 1.90
CA ALA A 90 8.10 0.82 2.80
C ALA A 90 9.17 0.23 3.75
N MET A 91 8.91 -0.96 4.30
CA MET A 91 9.87 -1.70 5.12
C MET A 91 11.13 -2.04 4.31
N THR A 92 10.97 -2.57 3.10
CA THR A 92 12.09 -2.91 2.21
C THR A 92 12.89 -1.67 1.82
N LEU A 93 12.20 -0.56 1.48
CA LEU A 93 12.83 0.73 1.20
C LEU A 93 13.69 1.22 2.38
N ALA A 94 13.14 1.17 3.60
CA ALA A 94 13.85 1.62 4.81
C ALA A 94 15.10 0.77 5.11
N ILE A 95 15.08 -0.54 4.81
CA ILE A 95 16.24 -1.41 4.96
C ILE A 95 17.28 -1.18 3.86
N MET A 96 16.84 -1.03 2.59
CA MET A 96 17.72 -0.84 1.44
C MET A 96 18.40 0.54 1.42
N ALA A 97 17.68 1.57 1.85
CA ALA A 97 18.12 2.97 1.79
C ALA A 97 17.75 3.73 3.08
N PRO A 98 18.35 3.38 4.22
CA PRO A 98 17.95 3.92 5.53
C PRO A 98 18.09 5.44 5.62
N ASP A 99 19.05 6.03 4.92
CA ASP A 99 19.25 7.49 4.90
C ASP A 99 18.15 8.25 4.16
N ARG A 100 17.39 7.56 3.30
CA ARG A 100 16.27 8.12 2.52
C ARG A 100 14.95 8.12 3.29
N VAL A 101 14.87 7.38 4.41
CA VAL A 101 13.67 7.25 5.25
C VAL A 101 13.91 7.87 6.61
N GLY A 102 13.22 8.95 6.91
CA GLY A 102 13.33 9.63 8.19
C GLY A 102 12.41 9.05 9.27
N ARG A 103 11.22 8.64 8.87
CA ARG A 103 10.22 7.96 9.71
C ARG A 103 9.47 6.89 8.90
N LEU A 104 9.17 5.76 9.51
CA LEU A 104 8.46 4.67 8.87
C LEU A 104 7.16 4.34 9.61
N LEU A 105 6.00 4.51 8.95
CA LEU A 105 4.72 4.01 9.45
C LEU A 105 4.25 2.85 8.57
N VAL A 106 4.06 1.69 9.19
CA VAL A 106 3.60 0.46 8.54
C VAL A 106 2.17 0.18 9.00
N ALA A 107 1.22 0.27 8.08
CA ALA A 107 -0.19 0.05 8.35
C ALA A 107 -0.60 -1.37 7.98
N ASP A 108 -0.94 -2.13 9.00
CA ASP A 108 -1.57 -3.44 9.02
C ASP A 108 -0.90 -4.53 8.17
N ILE A 109 0.42 -4.66 8.31
CA ILE A 109 1.21 -5.74 7.72
C ILE A 109 2.48 -5.98 8.56
N ALA A 110 3.02 -7.20 8.55
CA ALA A 110 4.29 -7.55 9.17
C ALA A 110 5.29 -8.08 8.12
N PRO A 111 6.61 -8.10 8.42
CA PRO A 111 7.64 -8.65 7.56
C PRO A 111 7.68 -10.18 7.64
N VAL A 112 6.58 -10.81 7.24
CA VAL A 112 6.39 -12.27 7.21
C VAL A 112 5.64 -12.68 5.94
N PRO A 113 5.74 -13.94 5.49
CA PRO A 113 4.90 -14.45 4.42
C PRO A 113 3.45 -14.60 4.89
N TYR A 114 2.51 -14.40 3.97
CA TYR A 114 1.07 -14.56 4.16
C TYR A 114 0.50 -15.53 3.14
N ARG A 115 -0.67 -16.09 3.43
CA ARG A 115 -1.45 -16.92 2.50
C ARG A 115 -2.91 -16.46 2.56
N HIS A 116 -3.20 -15.39 1.83
CA HIS A 116 -4.52 -14.74 1.89
C HIS A 116 -5.43 -15.09 0.71
N GLY A 117 -4.99 -15.94 -0.21
CA GLY A 117 -5.82 -16.34 -1.36
C GLY A 117 -5.95 -15.24 -2.43
N ASN A 118 -5.01 -14.30 -2.50
CA ASN A 118 -5.03 -13.24 -3.51
C ASN A 118 -4.99 -13.78 -4.94
N ASN A 119 -4.45 -15.00 -5.16
CA ASN A 119 -4.51 -15.68 -6.45
C ASN A 119 -5.95 -15.89 -6.90
N SER A 120 -6.84 -16.39 -6.03
CA SER A 120 -8.25 -16.62 -6.39
C SER A 120 -8.98 -15.31 -6.69
N ILE A 121 -8.62 -14.21 -6.02
CA ILE A 121 -9.16 -12.88 -6.31
C ILE A 121 -8.71 -12.41 -7.71
N ALA A 122 -7.41 -12.48 -8.00
CA ALA A 122 -6.87 -12.08 -9.30
C ALA A 122 -7.44 -12.95 -10.44
N ASP A 123 -7.58 -14.25 -10.23
CA ASP A 123 -8.16 -15.15 -11.23
C ASP A 123 -9.64 -14.85 -11.47
N ALA A 124 -10.42 -14.56 -10.42
CA ALA A 124 -11.81 -14.14 -10.56
C ALA A 124 -11.93 -12.79 -11.30
N MET A 125 -11.05 -11.83 -11.03
CA MET A 125 -11.00 -10.57 -11.77
C MET A 125 -10.69 -10.79 -13.25
N ARG A 126 -9.72 -11.67 -13.57
CA ARG A 126 -9.35 -12.01 -14.96
C ARG A 126 -10.45 -12.77 -15.70
N ALA A 127 -11.26 -13.53 -14.98
CA ALA A 127 -12.37 -14.30 -15.53
C ALA A 127 -13.60 -13.46 -15.90
N ILE A 128 -13.68 -12.19 -15.49
CA ILE A 128 -14.80 -11.31 -15.88
C ILE A 128 -14.79 -11.12 -17.41
N PRO A 129 -15.88 -11.49 -18.12
CA PRO A 129 -15.95 -11.31 -19.57
C PRO A 129 -16.09 -9.82 -19.91
N LEU A 130 -15.04 -9.26 -20.49
CA LEU A 130 -14.99 -7.85 -20.86
C LEU A 130 -15.64 -7.68 -22.26
N HIS A 131 -16.88 -7.21 -22.29
CA HIS A 131 -17.64 -6.95 -23.54
C HIS A 131 -18.29 -5.57 -23.52
N ALA A 132 -18.59 -5.03 -24.69
CA ALA A 132 -19.33 -3.78 -24.80
C ALA A 132 -20.69 -3.91 -24.06
N GLY A 133 -20.99 -2.94 -23.20
CA GLY A 133 -22.21 -2.94 -22.40
C GLY A 133 -22.10 -3.68 -21.05
N LEU A 134 -20.92 -4.25 -20.71
CA LEU A 134 -20.69 -4.80 -19.37
C LEU A 134 -21.07 -3.78 -18.31
N THR A 135 -21.98 -4.15 -17.41
CA THR A 135 -22.41 -3.30 -16.31
C THR A 135 -21.62 -3.59 -15.04
N ARG A 136 -21.60 -2.62 -14.13
CA ARG A 136 -20.99 -2.82 -12.80
C ARG A 136 -21.68 -3.95 -12.02
N ALA A 137 -22.99 -4.11 -12.16
CA ALA A 137 -23.74 -5.15 -11.49
C ALA A 137 -23.34 -6.55 -11.97
N GLU A 138 -23.17 -6.75 -13.26
CA GLU A 138 -22.68 -8.01 -13.83
C GLU A 138 -21.25 -8.32 -13.38
N ALA A 139 -20.35 -7.32 -13.39
CA ALA A 139 -18.99 -7.49 -12.90
C ALA A 139 -18.94 -7.79 -11.38
N ASP A 140 -19.81 -7.17 -10.57
CA ASP A 140 -19.94 -7.46 -9.14
C ASP A 140 -20.42 -8.88 -8.89
N ALA A 141 -21.46 -9.32 -9.64
CA ALA A 141 -21.98 -10.68 -9.55
C ALA A 141 -20.93 -11.73 -9.92
N ALA A 142 -20.10 -11.47 -10.95
CA ALA A 142 -19.02 -12.38 -11.35
C ALA A 142 -17.92 -12.55 -10.28
N LEU A 143 -17.76 -11.60 -9.37
CA LEU A 143 -16.79 -11.69 -8.26
C LEU A 143 -17.38 -12.32 -6.99
N MET A 144 -18.68 -12.54 -6.88
CA MET A 144 -19.38 -12.81 -5.62
C MET A 144 -18.86 -14.07 -4.90
N ASP A 145 -18.58 -15.13 -5.65
CA ASP A 145 -18.11 -16.42 -5.09
C ASP A 145 -16.68 -16.33 -4.54
N ALA A 146 -15.78 -15.65 -5.27
CA ALA A 146 -14.38 -15.50 -4.86
C ALA A 146 -14.19 -14.37 -3.82
N VAL A 147 -15.08 -13.39 -3.81
CA VAL A 147 -15.01 -12.19 -2.96
C VAL A 147 -16.38 -11.93 -2.32
N PRO A 148 -16.73 -12.64 -1.23
CA PRO A 148 -18.07 -12.53 -0.62
C PRO A 148 -18.40 -11.13 -0.08
N ILE A 149 -17.37 -10.36 0.33
CA ILE A 149 -17.56 -9.05 0.97
C ILE A 149 -17.77 -7.97 -0.10
N ALA A 150 -18.98 -7.38 -0.13
CA ALA A 150 -19.37 -6.38 -1.14
C ALA A 150 -18.45 -5.14 -1.17
N ALA A 151 -17.96 -4.66 -0.01
CA ALA A 151 -17.04 -3.54 0.05
C ALA A 151 -15.71 -3.84 -0.66
N VAL A 152 -15.22 -5.10 -0.57
CA VAL A 152 -14.01 -5.55 -1.26
C VAL A 152 -14.25 -5.60 -2.77
N ARG A 153 -15.39 -6.15 -3.23
CA ARG A 153 -15.74 -6.15 -4.66
C ARG A 153 -15.83 -4.73 -5.22
N THR A 154 -16.47 -3.82 -4.48
CA THR A 154 -16.54 -2.40 -4.85
C THR A 154 -15.15 -1.79 -5.01
N PHE A 155 -14.23 -2.09 -4.08
CA PHE A 155 -12.83 -1.66 -4.13
C PHE A 155 -12.11 -2.21 -5.37
N LEU A 156 -12.20 -3.51 -5.64
CA LEU A 156 -11.58 -4.14 -6.80
C LEU A 156 -12.09 -3.56 -8.13
N LEU A 157 -13.42 -3.36 -8.24
CA LEU A 157 -14.07 -2.82 -9.43
C LEU A 157 -13.83 -1.32 -9.67
N GLN A 158 -13.16 -0.60 -8.78
CA GLN A 158 -12.64 0.74 -9.08
C GLN A 158 -11.54 0.71 -10.15
N ASN A 159 -10.88 -0.44 -10.31
CA ASN A 159 -9.85 -0.66 -11.32
C ASN A 159 -10.40 -1.05 -12.69
N LEU A 160 -11.70 -1.32 -12.80
CA LEU A 160 -12.34 -1.66 -14.07
C LEU A 160 -12.91 -0.39 -14.73
N GLN A 161 -12.42 -0.08 -15.92
CA GLN A 161 -12.99 0.96 -16.77
C GLN A 161 -14.16 0.35 -17.55
N PHE A 162 -15.36 0.87 -17.31
CA PHE A 162 -16.57 0.51 -18.07
C PHE A 162 -16.71 1.38 -19.33
N GLY A 163 -17.50 0.92 -20.29
CA GLY A 163 -17.78 1.66 -21.52
C GLY A 163 -17.77 0.75 -22.76
N PRO A 164 -17.59 1.34 -23.95
CA PRO A 164 -17.60 0.58 -25.21
C PRO A 164 -16.47 -0.46 -25.32
N GLN A 165 -15.36 -0.22 -24.65
CA GLN A 165 -14.19 -1.11 -24.60
C GLN A 165 -13.75 -1.25 -23.12
N PRO A 166 -14.45 -2.08 -22.31
CA PRO A 166 -14.10 -2.24 -20.93
C PRO A 166 -12.72 -2.90 -20.78
N HIS A 167 -11.93 -2.40 -19.83
CA HIS A 167 -10.59 -2.90 -19.57
C HIS A 167 -10.17 -2.63 -18.12
N TRP A 168 -9.25 -3.43 -17.62
CA TRP A 168 -8.58 -3.17 -16.35
C TRP A 168 -7.57 -2.03 -16.52
N ARG A 169 -7.62 -1.05 -15.62
CA ARG A 169 -6.64 0.04 -15.58
C ARG A 169 -5.31 -0.40 -14.98
N ILE A 170 -5.32 -1.49 -14.25
CA ILE A 170 -4.16 -2.10 -13.61
C ILE A 170 -3.57 -3.18 -14.51
N GLY A 171 -2.28 -3.45 -14.37
CA GLY A 171 -1.59 -4.58 -15.00
C GLY A 171 -1.98 -5.89 -14.32
N LEU A 172 -3.26 -6.32 -14.49
CA LEU A 172 -3.84 -7.43 -13.77
C LEU A 172 -3.10 -8.75 -14.01
N ASN A 173 -2.56 -8.97 -15.22
CA ASN A 173 -1.79 -10.17 -15.54
C ASN A 173 -0.44 -10.17 -14.83
N GLU A 174 0.25 -9.04 -14.82
CA GLU A 174 1.52 -8.82 -14.14
C GLU A 174 1.36 -8.97 -12.63
N ILE A 175 0.29 -8.40 -12.06
CA ILE A 175 -0.07 -8.54 -10.64
C ILE A 175 -0.34 -10.01 -10.32
N ALA A 176 -1.19 -10.70 -11.10
CA ALA A 176 -1.52 -12.11 -10.88
C ALA A 176 -0.28 -13.00 -10.90
N ALA A 177 0.63 -12.79 -11.84
CA ALA A 177 1.89 -13.51 -11.92
C ALA A 177 2.82 -13.26 -10.73
N ALA A 178 2.71 -12.09 -10.09
CA ALA A 178 3.57 -11.67 -8.98
C ALA A 178 3.00 -11.96 -7.58
N ILE A 179 1.76 -12.46 -7.46
CA ILE A 179 1.15 -12.72 -6.15
C ILE A 179 2.02 -13.60 -5.24
N PRO A 180 2.69 -14.67 -5.72
CA PRO A 180 3.57 -15.46 -4.86
C PRO A 180 4.70 -14.63 -4.21
N ASP A 181 5.28 -13.68 -4.95
CA ASP A 181 6.28 -12.75 -4.42
C ASP A 181 5.66 -11.76 -3.43
N LEU A 182 4.47 -11.22 -3.74
CA LEU A 182 3.75 -10.25 -2.91
C LEU A 182 3.21 -10.85 -1.61
N GLU A 183 2.80 -12.11 -1.60
CA GLU A 183 2.43 -12.85 -0.39
C GLU A 183 3.67 -13.24 0.42
N GLY A 184 4.83 -13.36 -0.20
CA GLY A 184 6.10 -13.65 0.44
C GLY A 184 6.63 -12.49 1.30
N TRP A 185 7.77 -12.75 1.91
CA TRP A 185 8.68 -11.76 2.48
C TRP A 185 10.11 -12.18 2.15
N GLU A 186 10.82 -11.34 1.41
CA GLU A 186 12.24 -11.58 1.13
C GLU A 186 13.05 -11.25 2.38
N THR A 187 13.88 -12.21 2.83
CA THR A 187 14.80 -11.94 3.92
C THR A 187 15.80 -10.88 3.50
N GLN A 188 15.71 -9.71 4.12
CA GLN A 188 16.65 -8.63 3.91
C GLN A 188 17.82 -8.77 4.86
N SER A 189 19.04 -8.53 4.38
CA SER A 189 20.20 -8.35 5.25
C SER A 189 20.17 -6.94 5.85
N GLY A 190 20.31 -6.82 7.17
CA GLY A 190 20.29 -5.53 7.87
C GLY A 190 18.93 -5.22 8.51
N GLY A 191 18.73 -3.96 8.85
CA GLY A 191 17.53 -3.44 9.50
C GLY A 191 17.47 -1.93 9.39
N PHE A 192 16.41 -1.35 9.93
CA PHE A 192 16.23 0.10 10.00
C PHE A 192 16.08 0.53 11.46
N SER A 193 17.03 1.32 11.96
CA SER A 193 17.05 1.80 13.35
C SER A 193 16.29 3.11 13.57
N GLY A 194 15.79 3.73 12.50
CA GLY A 194 15.01 4.97 12.59
C GLY A 194 13.65 4.79 13.24
N PRO A 195 12.97 5.90 13.59
CA PRO A 195 11.64 5.88 14.18
C PRO A 195 10.66 5.08 13.33
N THR A 196 10.07 4.03 13.93
CA THR A 196 9.16 3.12 13.24
C THR A 196 7.89 2.91 14.05
N LEU A 197 6.73 2.99 13.38
CA LEU A 197 5.43 2.74 13.97
C LEU A 197 4.66 1.69 13.18
N PHE A 198 4.31 0.59 13.81
CA PHE A 198 3.36 -0.39 13.30
C PHE A 198 1.96 -0.06 13.81
N VAL A 199 1.03 0.17 12.88
CA VAL A 199 -0.37 0.49 13.20
C VAL A 199 -1.23 -0.65 12.69
N SER A 200 -1.95 -1.33 13.58
CA SER A 200 -2.84 -2.45 13.22
C SER A 200 -4.30 -2.09 13.40
N GLY A 201 -5.19 -2.73 12.66
CA GLY A 201 -6.61 -2.74 12.97
C GLY A 201 -6.89 -3.64 14.17
N ALA A 202 -7.75 -3.19 15.11
CA ALA A 202 -8.07 -3.97 16.30
C ALA A 202 -8.82 -5.29 15.99
N GLN A 203 -9.43 -5.38 14.81
CA GLN A 203 -10.16 -6.56 14.31
C GLN A 203 -9.38 -7.26 13.17
N SER A 204 -8.13 -6.84 12.92
CA SER A 204 -7.26 -7.41 11.89
C SER A 204 -6.39 -8.53 12.47
N ASN A 205 -6.08 -9.52 11.64
CA ASN A 205 -5.16 -10.61 11.94
C ASN A 205 -3.82 -10.51 11.18
N TYR A 206 -3.51 -9.35 10.60
CA TYR A 206 -2.28 -9.16 9.83
C TYR A 206 -1.05 -8.87 10.70
N VAL A 207 -1.21 -8.21 11.84
CA VAL A 207 -0.11 -7.93 12.78
C VAL A 207 -0.42 -8.59 14.12
N LEU A 208 0.11 -9.80 14.30
CA LEU A 208 -0.14 -10.61 15.49
C LEU A 208 0.99 -10.45 16.52
N PRO A 209 0.76 -10.77 17.81
CA PRO A 209 1.80 -10.73 18.83
C PRO A 209 3.05 -11.55 18.48
N GLU A 210 2.90 -12.71 17.84
CA GLU A 210 3.99 -13.58 17.38
C GLU A 210 4.86 -12.96 16.28
N HIS A 211 4.40 -11.93 15.58
CA HIS A 211 5.20 -11.21 14.60
C HIS A 211 6.16 -10.18 15.24
N ARG A 212 5.93 -9.80 16.52
CA ARG A 212 6.74 -8.76 17.18
C ARG A 212 8.23 -9.08 17.27
N PRO A 213 8.67 -10.34 17.53
CA PRO A 213 10.10 -10.64 17.55
C PRO A 213 10.79 -10.38 16.20
N VAL A 214 10.20 -10.82 15.08
CA VAL A 214 10.77 -10.58 13.76
C VAL A 214 10.73 -9.11 13.39
N ILE A 215 9.66 -8.39 13.75
CA ILE A 215 9.58 -6.93 13.55
C ILE A 215 10.71 -6.23 14.30
N ARG A 216 10.91 -6.52 15.58
CA ARG A 216 11.96 -5.87 16.39
C ARG A 216 13.36 -6.23 15.96
N ALA A 217 13.58 -7.40 15.40
CA ALA A 217 14.87 -7.78 14.83
C ALA A 217 15.28 -6.90 13.64
N LEU A 218 14.31 -6.53 12.80
CA LEU A 218 14.53 -5.67 11.63
C LEU A 218 14.38 -4.17 11.94
N PHE A 219 13.51 -3.82 12.88
CA PHE A 219 13.11 -2.45 13.26
C PHE A 219 13.19 -2.29 14.79
N PRO A 220 14.40 -2.18 15.39
CA PRO A 220 14.56 -2.16 16.85
C PRO A 220 13.84 -1.01 17.55
N ALA A 221 13.62 0.12 16.85
CA ALA A 221 12.86 1.27 17.36
C ALA A 221 11.34 1.15 17.15
N ALA A 222 10.83 -0.03 16.75
CA ALA A 222 9.41 -0.23 16.44
C ALA A 222 8.50 -0.05 17.66
N ARG A 223 7.51 0.82 17.51
CA ARG A 223 6.36 0.99 18.41
C ARG A 223 5.13 0.39 17.76
N PHE A 224 4.12 0.05 18.56
CA PHE A 224 2.89 -0.61 18.11
C PHE A 224 1.68 0.12 18.64
N VAL A 225 0.73 0.40 17.74
CA VAL A 225 -0.57 1.02 18.06
C VAL A 225 -1.66 0.22 17.35
N SER A 226 -2.83 0.08 17.98
CA SER A 226 -4.00 -0.54 17.36
C SER A 226 -5.13 0.48 17.27
N VAL A 227 -5.74 0.60 16.10
CA VAL A 227 -6.89 1.48 15.85
C VAL A 227 -8.18 0.71 16.12
N LYS A 228 -9.02 1.21 17.03
CA LYS A 228 -10.28 0.57 17.41
C LYS A 228 -11.28 0.57 16.25
N ASN A 229 -12.13 -0.46 16.20
CA ASN A 229 -13.22 -0.62 15.23
C ASN A 229 -12.75 -0.63 13.77
N THR A 230 -11.58 -1.22 13.51
CA THR A 230 -11.02 -1.34 12.16
C THR A 230 -10.53 -2.76 11.88
N GLY A 231 -10.71 -3.18 10.63
CA GLY A 231 -10.08 -4.35 10.04
C GLY A 231 -8.78 -3.99 9.32
N HIS A 232 -8.54 -4.67 8.18
CA HIS A 232 -7.34 -4.47 7.37
C HIS A 232 -7.24 -3.07 6.73
N TRP A 233 -8.37 -2.47 6.38
CA TRP A 233 -8.43 -1.12 5.75
C TRP A 233 -8.62 -0.01 6.79
N LEU A 234 -7.77 0.03 7.82
CA LEU A 234 -7.90 0.92 8.97
C LEU A 234 -8.05 2.41 8.61
N HIS A 235 -7.40 2.86 7.53
CA HIS A 235 -7.48 4.24 7.02
C HIS A 235 -8.82 4.54 6.32
N ALA A 236 -9.58 3.51 5.92
CA ALA A 236 -10.91 3.62 5.36
C ALA A 236 -12.01 3.36 6.41
N ASP A 237 -11.79 2.37 7.29
CA ASP A 237 -12.75 1.97 8.34
C ASP A 237 -12.89 3.04 9.43
N ASN A 238 -11.76 3.63 9.86
CA ASN A 238 -11.72 4.71 10.85
C ASN A 238 -10.67 5.77 10.45
N PRO A 239 -10.98 6.62 9.47
CA PRO A 239 -10.05 7.65 9.00
C PRO A 239 -9.55 8.59 10.10
N ALA A 240 -10.44 9.01 11.01
CA ALA A 240 -10.08 9.92 12.10
C ALA A 240 -9.09 9.27 13.08
N GLY A 241 -9.32 8.02 13.47
CA GLY A 241 -8.42 7.27 14.34
C GLY A 241 -7.06 7.03 13.70
N PHE A 242 -7.03 6.66 12.41
CA PHE A 242 -5.78 6.50 11.67
C PHE A 242 -5.00 7.81 11.54
N LEU A 243 -5.70 8.90 11.18
CA LEU A 243 -5.09 10.23 11.03
C LEU A 243 -4.50 10.73 12.34
N SER A 244 -5.22 10.62 13.47
CA SER A 244 -4.70 11.00 14.77
C SER A 244 -3.38 10.30 15.12
N VAL A 245 -3.26 9.00 14.78
CA VAL A 245 -2.03 8.23 14.98
C VAL A 245 -0.92 8.70 14.03
N ALA A 246 -1.24 8.92 12.75
CA ALA A 246 -0.27 9.37 11.76
C ALA A 246 0.26 10.78 12.06
N GLU A 247 -0.62 11.72 12.40
CA GLU A 247 -0.26 13.08 12.78
C GLU A 247 0.61 13.11 14.03
N ALA A 248 0.26 12.35 15.08
CA ALA A 248 1.08 12.24 16.28
C ALA A 248 2.47 11.67 15.99
N PHE A 249 2.57 10.70 15.05
CA PHE A 249 3.84 10.12 14.65
C PHE A 249 4.69 11.07 13.79
N LEU A 250 4.06 11.95 13.04
CA LEU A 250 4.71 12.94 12.17
C LEU A 250 4.98 14.30 12.87
N HIS A 251 4.48 14.51 14.11
CA HIS A 251 4.48 15.82 14.76
C HIS A 251 5.84 16.54 14.73
N ASP A 252 6.94 15.83 14.98
CA ASP A 252 8.29 16.42 15.00
C ASP A 252 9.09 16.11 13.70
N TRP A 253 8.38 15.77 12.62
CA TRP A 253 9.03 15.53 11.34
C TRP A 253 9.30 16.84 10.61
N THR A 254 10.58 17.15 10.37
CA THR A 254 11.03 18.39 9.75
C THR A 254 11.77 18.22 8.41
N GLY A 255 11.89 16.95 7.93
CA GLY A 255 12.59 16.62 6.69
C GLY A 255 13.93 15.92 6.86
#